data_98fdbd238fe084d9a43a6b20a42729a0
#
_entry.id   98fdbd238fe084d9a43a6b20a42729a0
#
_cell.length_a   1.000
_cell.length_b   1.000
_cell.length_c   1.000
_cell.angle_alpha   90.00
_cell.angle_beta   90.00
_cell.angle_gamma   90.00
#
_symmetry.space_group_name_H-M   'P 1'
#
loop_
_entity.id
_entity.type
_entity.pdbx_description
1 polymer ?
#
loop_
_entity_poly.entity_id
_entity_poly.type
_entity_poly.pdbx_seq_one_letter_code
_entity_poly.pdbx_strand_id
1 'polypeptide(L)'
;TTLPKAHTWWFLGLPMRALVTGGAGFIGSHLIDRLVARGDTVVALDNLSSGQLEFIQPHLDSGAVTHVHGDITDFEAVLSAMQGIDCVYHLAANPDIRLGTRITDTDLKQGTLATYNIVEAMRRCEVKKIAFASSSVVYGEDAPLPTPENHGPCMPISLYGASKQAGEGLISSWVGTFGLQAWIFRFANIIGTRGTHGVIFDFIHKLKSDPSRLEVLGNGRQEKSYMEVEDCVDGILHVMKHTDEPLNLFNLGSHDN
;
A
#
# COMPACT_ATOMS: atom_id res chain seq x y z
N THR A 1 33.58 -8.62 -18.63
CA THR A 1 32.83 -8.91 -17.39
C THR A 1 31.54 -8.12 -17.45
N THR A 2 30.49 -8.75 -17.94
CA THR A 2 29.13 -8.20 -17.95
C THR A 2 28.61 -8.19 -16.51
N LEU A 3 28.26 -7.01 -16.01
CA LEU A 3 27.54 -6.87 -14.74
C LEU A 3 26.23 -7.69 -14.82
N PRO A 4 25.84 -8.41 -13.78
CA PRO A 4 24.59 -9.15 -13.77
C PRO A 4 23.41 -8.18 -13.98
N LYS A 5 22.46 -8.57 -14.81
CA LYS A 5 21.25 -7.80 -15.08
C LYS A 5 20.53 -7.51 -13.75
N ALA A 6 19.94 -6.33 -13.60
CA ALA A 6 19.26 -5.83 -12.39
C ALA A 6 18.18 -6.77 -11.80
N HIS A 7 17.84 -7.85 -12.48
CA HIS A 7 16.81 -8.84 -12.09
C HIS A 7 17.28 -9.91 -11.10
N THR A 8 18.58 -9.97 -10.75
CA THR A 8 19.14 -11.08 -9.95
C THR A 8 19.26 -10.81 -8.44
N TRP A 9 19.01 -9.59 -7.98
CA TRP A 9 19.25 -9.20 -6.59
C TRP A 9 18.34 -9.93 -5.58
N TRP A 10 17.05 -10.17 -5.95
CA TRP A 10 16.10 -10.91 -5.12
C TRP A 10 16.49 -12.36 -4.88
N PHE A 11 17.13 -13.00 -5.88
CA PHE A 11 17.61 -14.38 -5.78
C PHE A 11 18.85 -14.52 -4.92
N LEU A 12 19.59 -13.44 -4.69
CA LEU A 12 20.86 -13.47 -3.97
C LEU A 12 20.72 -13.15 -2.47
N GLY A 13 19.51 -12.77 -2.00
CA GLY A 13 19.27 -12.40 -0.59
C GLY A 13 20.11 -11.20 -0.13
N LEU A 14 20.50 -10.30 -1.04
CA LEU A 14 21.26 -9.11 -0.70
C LEU A 14 20.32 -8.05 -0.09
N PRO A 15 20.79 -7.36 0.98
CA PRO A 15 20.04 -6.25 1.56
C PRO A 15 19.74 -5.17 0.52
N MET A 16 18.54 -4.61 0.58
CA MET A 16 18.08 -3.52 -0.28
C MET A 16 17.79 -2.27 0.54
N ARG A 17 17.80 -1.13 -0.14
CA ARG A 17 17.27 0.10 0.42
C ARG A 17 15.86 0.34 -0.10
N ALA A 18 14.87 0.20 0.77
CA ALA A 18 13.45 0.33 0.41
C ALA A 18 12.90 1.71 0.80
N LEU A 19 12.03 2.28 -0.03
CA LEU A 19 11.17 3.39 0.35
C LEU A 19 9.78 2.83 0.67
N VAL A 20 9.27 3.08 1.87
CA VAL A 20 7.91 2.76 2.28
C VAL A 20 7.16 4.06 2.51
N THR A 21 6.23 4.40 1.61
CA THR A 21 5.33 5.53 1.84
C THR A 21 4.17 5.08 2.73
N GLY A 22 3.78 5.91 3.70
CA GLY A 22 2.87 5.48 4.75
C GLY A 22 3.53 4.50 5.73
N GLY A 23 4.87 4.62 5.91
CA GLY A 23 5.66 3.67 6.68
C GLY A 23 5.36 3.66 8.18
N ALA A 24 4.89 4.76 8.74
CA ALA A 24 4.43 4.84 10.14
C ALA A 24 2.95 4.44 10.31
N GLY A 25 2.26 4.05 9.22
CA GLY A 25 0.88 3.61 9.23
C GLY A 25 0.71 2.13 9.61
N PHE A 26 -0.53 1.65 9.56
CA PHE A 26 -0.91 0.28 9.94
C PHE A 26 -0.13 -0.77 9.14
N ILE A 27 -0.38 -0.92 7.84
CA ILE A 27 0.28 -1.94 7.01
C ILE A 27 1.77 -1.62 6.83
N GLY A 28 2.12 -0.33 6.67
CA GLY A 28 3.49 0.11 6.45
C GLY A 28 4.44 -0.27 7.57
N SER A 29 4.02 -0.14 8.83
CA SER A 29 4.84 -0.49 9.98
C SER A 29 5.12 -2.00 10.11
N HIS A 30 4.12 -2.85 9.78
CA HIS A 30 4.32 -4.30 9.74
C HIS A 30 5.23 -4.72 8.57
N LEU A 31 5.10 -4.06 7.41
CA LEU A 31 6.00 -4.29 6.29
C LEU A 31 7.44 -3.91 6.66
N ILE A 32 7.65 -2.79 7.34
CA ILE A 32 8.96 -2.37 7.83
C ILE A 32 9.57 -3.42 8.76
N ASP A 33 8.79 -4.00 9.68
CA ASP A 33 9.26 -5.09 10.54
C ASP A 33 9.84 -6.24 9.72
N ARG A 34 9.17 -6.67 8.65
CA ARG A 34 9.63 -7.76 7.76
C ARG A 34 10.85 -7.37 6.92
N LEU A 35 10.88 -6.14 6.39
CA LEU A 35 12.02 -5.65 5.61
C LEU A 35 13.29 -5.58 6.46
N VAL A 36 13.20 -5.01 7.67
CA VAL A 36 14.33 -4.93 8.61
C VAL A 36 14.76 -6.32 9.05
N ALA A 37 13.83 -7.23 9.36
CA ALA A 37 14.15 -8.62 9.69
C ALA A 37 14.87 -9.36 8.55
N ARG A 38 14.62 -8.98 7.30
CA ARG A 38 15.32 -9.49 6.11
C ARG A 38 16.73 -8.89 5.95
N GLY A 39 17.05 -7.84 6.68
CA GLY A 39 18.34 -7.13 6.60
C GLY A 39 18.33 -5.89 5.72
N ASP A 40 17.17 -5.45 5.24
CA ASP A 40 17.04 -4.22 4.43
C ASP A 40 17.20 -2.96 5.29
N THR A 41 17.56 -1.87 4.65
CA THR A 41 17.43 -0.53 5.21
C THR A 41 16.20 0.15 4.62
N VAL A 42 15.48 0.93 5.42
CA VAL A 42 14.20 1.51 5.02
C VAL A 42 14.19 3.02 5.20
N VAL A 43 13.70 3.73 4.18
CA VAL A 43 13.24 5.10 4.29
C VAL A 43 11.72 5.08 4.45
N ALA A 44 11.22 5.54 5.59
CA ALA A 44 9.79 5.65 5.86
C ALA A 44 9.35 7.10 5.58
N LEU A 45 8.67 7.33 4.46
CA LEU A 45 8.08 8.64 4.11
C LEU A 45 6.64 8.68 4.63
N ASP A 46 6.40 9.52 5.63
CA ASP A 46 5.09 9.64 6.28
C ASP A 46 4.88 11.06 6.82
N ASN A 47 3.70 11.62 6.64
CA ASN A 47 3.33 12.94 7.18
C ASN A 47 2.68 12.87 8.57
N LEU A 48 2.55 11.65 9.11
CA LEU A 48 1.95 11.33 10.43
C LEU A 48 0.50 11.80 10.59
N SER A 49 -0.23 11.98 9.48
CA SER A 49 -1.65 12.34 9.54
C SER A 49 -2.52 11.24 10.14
N SER A 50 -2.10 9.98 10.00
CA SER A 50 -2.71 8.79 10.62
C SER A 50 -1.67 7.79 11.14
N GLY A 51 -0.41 7.93 10.71
CA GLY A 51 0.72 7.14 11.17
C GLY A 51 1.19 7.55 12.58
N GLN A 52 1.88 6.63 13.25
CA GLN A 52 2.44 6.83 14.59
C GLN A 52 3.89 6.35 14.61
N LEU A 53 4.82 7.22 15.01
CA LEU A 53 6.25 6.87 15.05
C LEU A 53 6.56 5.72 15.99
N GLU A 54 5.75 5.58 17.05
CA GLU A 54 5.87 4.49 18.02
C GLU A 54 5.83 3.11 17.37
N PHE A 55 5.14 2.96 16.23
CA PHE A 55 5.06 1.68 15.51
C PHE A 55 6.39 1.26 14.90
N ILE A 56 7.26 2.21 14.59
CA ILE A 56 8.57 1.96 13.97
C ILE A 56 9.75 2.40 14.86
N GLN A 57 9.48 2.86 16.08
CA GLN A 57 10.50 3.42 16.99
C GLN A 57 11.70 2.49 17.21
N PRO A 58 11.55 1.17 17.46
CA PRO A 58 12.69 0.28 17.65
C PRO A 58 13.63 0.25 16.43
N HIS A 59 13.10 0.40 15.23
CA HIS A 59 13.87 0.43 13.99
C HIS A 59 14.55 1.77 13.74
N LEU A 60 13.94 2.88 14.20
CA LEU A 60 14.57 4.20 14.21
C LEU A 60 15.77 4.20 15.17
N ASP A 61 15.59 3.66 16.38
CA ASP A 61 16.63 3.60 17.40
C ASP A 61 17.84 2.73 16.97
N SER A 62 17.56 1.66 16.22
CA SER A 62 18.61 0.78 15.66
C SER A 62 19.33 1.36 14.44
N GLY A 63 18.79 2.42 13.84
CA GLY A 63 19.28 3.01 12.58
C GLY A 63 18.94 2.20 11.32
N ALA A 64 18.15 1.14 11.42
CA ALA A 64 17.69 0.35 10.26
C ALA A 64 16.65 1.12 9.44
N VAL A 65 15.92 2.05 10.07
CA VAL A 65 14.90 2.90 9.44
C VAL A 65 15.28 4.37 9.58
N THR A 66 15.11 5.13 8.52
CA THR A 66 15.15 6.59 8.54
C THR A 66 13.74 7.12 8.27
N HIS A 67 13.18 7.89 9.20
CA HIS A 67 11.90 8.58 8.97
C HIS A 67 12.13 9.89 8.24
N VAL A 68 11.40 10.09 7.15
CA VAL A 68 11.31 11.37 6.44
C VAL A 68 9.89 11.90 6.65
N HIS A 69 9.78 12.99 7.43
CA HIS A 69 8.50 13.67 7.59
C HIS A 69 8.20 14.46 6.31
N GLY A 70 7.19 13.98 5.55
CA GLY A 70 6.83 14.59 4.27
C GLY A 70 5.51 14.08 3.73
N ASP A 71 4.88 14.90 2.91
CA ASP A 71 3.64 14.57 2.24
C ASP A 71 3.92 14.07 0.82
N ILE A 72 3.29 12.97 0.41
CA ILE A 72 3.44 12.40 -0.94
C ILE A 72 2.84 13.30 -2.04
N THR A 73 2.07 14.31 -1.68
CA THR A 73 1.59 15.34 -2.61
C THR A 73 2.65 16.40 -2.89
N ASP A 74 3.69 16.51 -2.05
CA ASP A 74 4.86 17.35 -2.27
C ASP A 74 5.91 16.57 -3.09
N PHE A 75 6.06 16.94 -4.36
CA PHE A 75 6.98 16.25 -5.27
C PHE A 75 8.45 16.34 -4.82
N GLU A 76 8.90 17.47 -4.26
CA GLU A 76 10.29 17.64 -3.83
C GLU A 76 10.59 16.77 -2.58
N ALA A 77 9.64 16.63 -1.67
CA ALA A 77 9.76 15.71 -0.54
C ALA A 77 9.89 14.24 -1.02
N VAL A 78 9.05 13.84 -2.00
CA VAL A 78 9.11 12.51 -2.61
C VAL A 78 10.44 12.29 -3.34
N LEU A 79 10.88 13.26 -4.14
CA LEU A 79 12.12 13.16 -4.91
C LEU A 79 13.35 13.05 -3.99
N SER A 80 13.36 13.78 -2.89
CA SER A 80 14.42 13.71 -1.88
C SER A 80 14.46 12.33 -1.20
N ALA A 81 13.30 11.79 -0.81
CA ALA A 81 13.19 10.47 -0.18
C ALA A 81 13.55 9.32 -1.13
N MET A 82 13.46 9.54 -2.46
CA MET A 82 13.71 8.53 -3.50
C MET A 82 15.20 8.28 -3.77
N GLN A 83 16.10 9.11 -3.24
CA GLN A 83 17.53 9.02 -3.54
C GLN A 83 18.15 7.71 -3.04
N GLY A 84 18.77 6.95 -3.95
CA GLY A 84 19.45 5.69 -3.64
C GLY A 84 18.53 4.55 -3.21
N ILE A 85 17.26 4.60 -3.60
CA ILE A 85 16.25 3.55 -3.33
C ILE A 85 16.33 2.46 -4.41
N ASP A 86 16.24 1.21 -3.99
CA ASP A 86 16.19 0.04 -4.87
C ASP A 86 14.76 -0.40 -5.21
N CYS A 87 13.82 -0.23 -4.24
CA CYS A 87 12.43 -0.64 -4.37
C CYS A 87 11.50 0.28 -3.57
N VAL A 88 10.35 0.60 -4.17
CA VAL A 88 9.29 1.40 -3.53
C VAL A 88 8.14 0.51 -3.11
N TYR A 89 7.68 0.67 -1.88
CA TYR A 89 6.42 0.13 -1.38
C TYR A 89 5.47 1.32 -1.16
N HIS A 90 4.56 1.51 -2.10
CA HIS A 90 3.64 2.66 -2.08
C HIS A 90 2.33 2.28 -1.40
N LEU A 91 2.27 2.52 -0.07
CA LEU A 91 1.13 2.20 0.79
C LEU A 91 0.35 3.45 1.24
N ALA A 92 0.97 4.64 1.18
CA ALA A 92 0.31 5.88 1.57
C ALA A 92 -0.92 6.16 0.72
N ALA A 93 -2.01 6.49 1.37
CA ALA A 93 -3.28 6.91 0.77
C ALA A 93 -4.15 7.58 1.84
N ASN A 94 -5.25 8.22 1.43
CA ASN A 94 -6.31 8.61 2.35
C ASN A 94 -6.91 7.37 3.03
N PRO A 95 -6.86 7.22 4.36
CA PRO A 95 -7.41 6.05 5.05
C PRO A 95 -8.93 6.12 5.26
N ASP A 96 -9.56 7.30 5.13
CA ASP A 96 -11.01 7.48 5.34
C ASP A 96 -11.73 7.66 3.99
N ILE A 97 -12.28 6.57 3.46
CA ILE A 97 -13.07 6.58 2.21
C ILE A 97 -14.23 7.59 2.27
N ARG A 98 -14.79 7.85 3.47
CA ARG A 98 -15.90 8.78 3.66
C ARG A 98 -15.47 10.24 3.54
N LEU A 99 -14.19 10.54 3.72
CA LEU A 99 -13.68 11.90 3.58
C LEU A 99 -13.92 12.43 2.16
N GLY A 100 -13.77 11.61 1.14
CA GLY A 100 -14.05 11.96 -0.25
C GLY A 100 -15.48 12.46 -0.52
N THR A 101 -16.46 12.05 0.29
CA THR A 101 -17.84 12.57 0.15
C THR A 101 -18.00 14.02 0.64
N ARG A 102 -17.05 14.52 1.43
CA ARG A 102 -17.05 15.89 2.00
C ARG A 102 -16.05 16.79 1.28
N ILE A 103 -14.87 16.24 0.97
CA ILE A 103 -13.76 16.94 0.30
C ILE A 103 -13.41 16.12 -0.93
N THR A 104 -14.06 16.42 -2.06
CA THR A 104 -14.07 15.55 -3.25
C THR A 104 -12.74 15.45 -3.97
N ASP A 105 -11.80 16.36 -3.74
CA ASP A 105 -10.46 16.34 -4.34
C ASP A 105 -9.41 15.61 -3.45
N THR A 106 -9.79 15.11 -2.29
CA THR A 106 -8.88 14.40 -1.37
C THR A 106 -8.26 13.19 -2.05
N ASP A 107 -9.08 12.29 -2.59
CA ASP A 107 -8.60 11.07 -3.22
C ASP A 107 -7.92 11.33 -4.57
N LEU A 108 -8.32 12.39 -5.29
CA LEU A 108 -7.59 12.86 -6.47
C LEU A 108 -6.16 13.27 -6.10
N LYS A 109 -5.99 14.05 -5.05
CA LYS A 109 -4.68 14.55 -4.62
C LYS A 109 -3.84 13.46 -3.96
N GLN A 110 -4.37 12.80 -2.93
CA GLN A 110 -3.63 11.83 -2.11
C GLN A 110 -3.54 10.43 -2.74
N GLY A 111 -4.41 10.10 -3.69
CA GLY A 111 -4.37 8.84 -4.43
C GLY A 111 -3.73 9.02 -5.80
N THR A 112 -4.37 9.76 -6.70
CA THR A 112 -3.95 9.83 -8.11
C THR A 112 -2.69 10.69 -8.32
N LEU A 113 -2.70 11.95 -7.89
CA LEU A 113 -1.56 12.86 -8.08
C LEU A 113 -0.35 12.43 -7.25
N ALA A 114 -0.58 11.94 -6.04
CA ALA A 114 0.49 11.39 -5.21
C ALA A 114 1.14 10.15 -5.87
N THR A 115 0.35 9.23 -6.45
CA THR A 115 0.90 8.10 -7.21
C THR A 115 1.71 8.58 -8.42
N TYR A 116 1.23 9.62 -9.14
CA TYR A 116 2.01 10.25 -10.20
C TYR A 116 3.36 10.77 -9.68
N ASN A 117 3.38 11.46 -8.55
CA ASN A 117 4.62 11.96 -7.94
C ASN A 117 5.61 10.82 -7.65
N ILE A 118 5.11 9.70 -7.14
CA ILE A 118 5.94 8.52 -6.85
C ILE A 118 6.57 7.97 -8.13
N VAL A 119 5.77 7.66 -9.16
CA VAL A 119 6.31 7.04 -10.38
C VAL A 119 7.20 8.00 -11.18
N GLU A 120 6.93 9.31 -11.14
CA GLU A 120 7.80 10.32 -11.77
C GLU A 120 9.12 10.50 -11.01
N ALA A 121 9.11 10.49 -9.67
CA ALA A 121 10.34 10.50 -8.88
C ALA A 121 11.16 9.23 -9.10
N MET A 122 10.52 8.06 -9.18
CA MET A 122 11.18 6.79 -9.54
C MET A 122 11.87 6.90 -10.89
N ARG A 123 11.19 7.46 -11.90
CA ARG A 123 11.77 7.67 -13.23
C ARG A 123 13.01 8.57 -13.17
N ARG A 124 12.94 9.68 -12.42
CA ARG A 124 14.07 10.64 -12.29
C ARG A 124 15.25 10.07 -11.50
N CYS A 125 14.98 9.20 -10.53
CA CYS A 125 16.02 8.55 -9.72
C CYS A 125 16.41 7.16 -10.23
N GLU A 126 15.92 6.75 -11.40
CA GLU A 126 16.19 5.46 -12.05
C GLU A 126 15.77 4.23 -11.21
N VAL A 127 14.86 4.42 -10.24
CA VAL A 127 14.28 3.34 -9.44
C VAL A 127 13.30 2.55 -10.30
N LYS A 128 13.43 1.21 -10.33
CA LYS A 128 12.71 0.38 -11.30
C LYS A 128 11.62 -0.50 -10.70
N LYS A 129 11.54 -0.65 -9.38
CA LYS A 129 10.64 -1.60 -8.73
C LYS A 129 9.63 -0.91 -7.83
N ILE A 130 8.35 -1.27 -7.98
CA ILE A 130 7.27 -0.74 -7.15
C ILE A 130 6.28 -1.83 -6.77
N ALA A 131 5.95 -1.92 -5.47
CA ALA A 131 4.77 -2.58 -4.95
C ALA A 131 3.72 -1.52 -4.61
N PHE A 132 2.50 -1.68 -5.11
CA PHE A 132 1.42 -0.71 -4.94
C PHE A 132 0.23 -1.31 -4.22
N ALA A 133 -0.17 -0.67 -3.13
CA ALA A 133 -1.40 -1.01 -2.40
C ALA A 133 -2.62 -0.44 -3.14
N SER A 134 -3.21 -1.25 -4.00
CA SER A 134 -4.54 -1.03 -4.56
C SER A 134 -5.61 -1.60 -3.63
N SER A 135 -6.82 -1.74 -4.08
CA SER A 135 -7.95 -2.18 -3.26
C SER A 135 -8.99 -2.93 -4.10
N SER A 136 -9.66 -3.90 -3.51
CA SER A 136 -10.78 -4.60 -4.13
C SER A 136 -11.96 -3.68 -4.52
N VAL A 137 -12.05 -2.49 -3.94
CA VAL A 137 -13.09 -1.52 -4.30
C VAL A 137 -12.99 -0.97 -5.73
N VAL A 138 -11.87 -1.23 -6.44
CA VAL A 138 -11.73 -0.87 -7.86
C VAL A 138 -12.70 -1.66 -8.75
N TYR A 139 -13.14 -2.85 -8.32
CA TYR A 139 -14.04 -3.70 -9.10
C TYR A 139 -15.47 -3.16 -9.22
N GLY A 140 -15.94 -2.35 -8.26
CA GLY A 140 -17.32 -1.92 -8.17
C GLY A 140 -18.21 -2.97 -7.46
N GLU A 141 -19.54 -2.81 -7.58
CA GLU A 141 -20.51 -3.66 -6.86
C GLU A 141 -20.93 -4.90 -7.65
N ASP A 142 -20.88 -4.85 -8.98
CA ASP A 142 -21.39 -5.90 -9.87
C ASP A 142 -20.36 -7.02 -10.16
N ALA A 143 -19.23 -7.01 -9.50
CA ALA A 143 -18.19 -8.00 -9.69
C ALA A 143 -18.62 -9.38 -9.15
N PRO A 144 -18.34 -10.49 -9.87
CA PRO A 144 -18.64 -11.83 -9.38
C PRO A 144 -17.81 -12.15 -8.13
N LEU A 145 -18.33 -13.03 -7.28
CA LEU A 145 -17.61 -13.53 -6.11
C LEU A 145 -17.35 -15.04 -6.26
N PRO A 146 -16.09 -15.53 -6.12
CA PRO A 146 -14.87 -14.73 -5.98
C PRO A 146 -14.51 -13.95 -7.25
N THR A 147 -13.97 -12.74 -7.10
CA THR A 147 -13.61 -11.89 -8.22
C THR A 147 -12.22 -12.24 -8.76
N PRO A 148 -12.08 -12.63 -10.04
CA PRO A 148 -10.76 -12.88 -10.61
C PRO A 148 -10.03 -11.57 -10.95
N GLU A 149 -8.68 -11.58 -10.92
CA GLU A 149 -7.85 -10.41 -11.19
C GLU A 149 -8.09 -9.79 -12.58
N ASN A 150 -8.42 -10.62 -13.56
CA ASN A 150 -8.71 -10.19 -14.93
C ASN A 150 -10.15 -9.69 -15.15
N HIS A 151 -10.95 -9.57 -14.06
CA HIS A 151 -12.29 -8.99 -14.17
C HIS A 151 -12.22 -7.53 -14.62
N GLY A 152 -13.05 -7.19 -15.60
CA GLY A 152 -13.18 -5.85 -16.14
C GLY A 152 -14.39 -5.71 -17.07
N PRO A 153 -14.83 -4.48 -17.36
CA PRO A 153 -14.24 -3.22 -16.92
C PRO A 153 -14.43 -2.97 -15.40
N CYS A 154 -13.41 -2.43 -14.75
CA CYS A 154 -13.53 -1.99 -13.36
C CYS A 154 -14.30 -0.68 -13.27
N MET A 155 -15.37 -0.65 -12.50
CA MET A 155 -16.26 0.52 -12.36
C MET A 155 -16.43 0.89 -10.88
N PRO A 156 -15.41 1.51 -10.25
CA PRO A 156 -15.47 1.86 -8.83
C PRO A 156 -16.57 2.89 -8.58
N ILE A 157 -17.27 2.72 -7.46
CA ILE A 157 -18.39 3.60 -7.05
C ILE A 157 -17.96 4.63 -5.99
N SER A 158 -16.68 4.64 -5.59
CA SER A 158 -16.14 5.61 -4.64
C SER A 158 -14.99 6.40 -5.27
N LEU A 159 -14.78 7.64 -4.79
CA LEU A 159 -13.65 8.48 -5.22
C LEU A 159 -12.32 7.81 -4.86
N TYR A 160 -12.26 7.15 -3.70
CA TYR A 160 -11.12 6.34 -3.29
C TYR A 160 -10.84 5.21 -4.30
N GLY A 161 -11.87 4.42 -4.65
CA GLY A 161 -11.72 3.34 -5.64
C GLY A 161 -11.28 3.88 -7.01
N ALA A 162 -11.85 5.01 -7.44
CA ALA A 162 -11.44 5.67 -8.68
C ALA A 162 -9.98 6.12 -8.64
N SER A 163 -9.50 6.65 -7.51
CA SER A 163 -8.10 7.05 -7.35
C SER A 163 -7.14 5.87 -7.36
N LYS A 164 -7.52 4.74 -6.75
CA LYS A 164 -6.74 3.50 -6.79
C LYS A 164 -6.65 2.93 -8.21
N GLN A 165 -7.77 2.89 -8.93
CA GLN A 165 -7.79 2.47 -10.33
C GLN A 165 -6.95 3.39 -11.23
N ALA A 166 -7.01 4.71 -11.02
CA ALA A 166 -6.14 5.65 -11.71
C ALA A 166 -4.66 5.39 -11.41
N GLY A 167 -4.31 5.06 -10.16
CA GLY A 167 -2.97 4.66 -9.75
C GLY A 167 -2.50 3.39 -10.47
N GLU A 168 -3.34 2.35 -10.59
CA GLU A 168 -3.04 1.15 -11.37
C GLU A 168 -2.73 1.51 -12.84
N GLY A 169 -3.54 2.39 -13.45
CA GLY A 169 -3.35 2.85 -14.83
C GLY A 169 -2.06 3.64 -15.01
N LEU A 170 -1.72 4.54 -14.08
CA LEU A 170 -0.45 5.28 -14.08
C LEU A 170 0.73 4.31 -14.00
N ILE A 171 0.75 3.41 -13.03
CA ILE A 171 1.83 2.44 -12.84
C ILE A 171 1.99 1.55 -14.09
N SER A 172 0.89 1.00 -14.61
CA SER A 172 0.90 0.20 -15.84
C SER A 172 1.50 0.97 -17.02
N SER A 173 1.15 2.25 -17.19
CA SER A 173 1.70 3.09 -18.26
C SER A 173 3.21 3.36 -18.09
N TRP A 174 3.69 3.53 -16.85
CA TRP A 174 5.12 3.67 -16.57
C TRP A 174 5.88 2.37 -16.77
N VAL A 175 5.28 1.20 -16.48
CA VAL A 175 5.85 -0.10 -16.86
C VAL A 175 6.06 -0.17 -18.37
N GLY A 176 5.04 0.12 -19.18
CA GLY A 176 5.11 0.05 -20.63
C GLY A 176 6.02 1.10 -21.26
N THR A 177 6.08 2.31 -20.69
CA THR A 177 6.80 3.45 -21.30
C THR A 177 8.23 3.56 -20.81
N PHE A 178 8.49 3.29 -19.53
CA PHE A 178 9.79 3.54 -18.89
C PHE A 178 10.47 2.29 -18.35
N GLY A 179 9.87 1.11 -18.55
CA GLY A 179 10.43 -0.18 -18.15
C GLY A 179 10.55 -0.35 -16.63
N LEU A 180 9.53 0.09 -15.88
CA LEU A 180 9.38 -0.27 -14.48
C LEU A 180 8.96 -1.74 -14.37
N GLN A 181 9.19 -2.32 -13.21
CA GLN A 181 8.59 -3.58 -12.77
C GLN A 181 7.64 -3.29 -11.62
N ALA A 182 6.39 -3.73 -11.73
CA ALA A 182 5.35 -3.39 -10.77
C ALA A 182 4.59 -4.61 -10.26
N TRP A 183 4.26 -4.57 -8.97
CA TRP A 183 3.34 -5.48 -8.31
C TRP A 183 2.19 -4.65 -7.75
N ILE A 184 0.99 -4.92 -8.23
CA ILE A 184 -0.25 -4.26 -7.83
C ILE A 184 -1.04 -5.25 -6.98
N PHE A 185 -1.35 -4.87 -5.75
CA PHE A 185 -2.10 -5.68 -4.81
C PHE A 185 -3.46 -5.06 -4.52
N ARG A 186 -4.53 -5.70 -4.97
CA ARG A 186 -5.91 -5.33 -4.65
C ARG A 186 -6.28 -5.96 -3.31
N PHE A 187 -6.12 -5.20 -2.25
CA PHE A 187 -6.39 -5.67 -0.90
C PHE A 187 -7.88 -5.86 -0.65
N ALA A 188 -8.22 -6.97 0.04
CA ALA A 188 -9.46 -7.13 0.78
C ALA A 188 -9.40 -6.30 2.08
N ASN A 189 -10.25 -6.60 3.09
CA ASN A 189 -10.15 -5.90 4.37
C ASN A 189 -8.98 -6.48 5.18
N ILE A 190 -8.02 -5.64 5.53
CA ILE A 190 -6.89 -6.04 6.35
C ILE A 190 -7.18 -5.65 7.79
N ILE A 191 -6.92 -6.57 8.72
CA ILE A 191 -7.08 -6.39 10.17
C ILE A 191 -5.80 -6.78 10.89
N GLY A 192 -5.63 -6.30 12.12
CA GLY A 192 -4.49 -6.68 12.94
C GLY A 192 -4.13 -5.62 13.98
N THR A 193 -3.02 -5.85 14.65
CA THR A 193 -2.44 -4.88 15.59
C THR A 193 -2.03 -3.59 14.89
N ARG A 194 -1.93 -2.47 15.59
CA ARG A 194 -1.64 -1.13 15.04
C ARG A 194 -2.71 -0.61 14.07
N GLY A 195 -3.86 -1.30 13.93
CA GLY A 195 -5.00 -0.80 13.14
C GLY A 195 -5.60 0.43 13.82
N THR A 196 -5.78 1.51 13.06
CA THR A 196 -6.29 2.80 13.56
C THR A 196 -7.70 3.13 13.07
N HIS A 197 -8.24 2.31 12.17
CA HIS A 197 -9.55 2.53 11.55
C HIS A 197 -10.15 1.19 11.05
N GLY A 198 -11.37 1.24 10.55
CA GLY A 198 -12.09 0.09 10.01
C GLY A 198 -13.18 -0.41 10.94
N VAL A 199 -14.06 -1.28 10.41
CA VAL A 199 -15.29 -1.69 11.10
C VAL A 199 -15.02 -2.39 12.45
N ILE A 200 -13.99 -3.24 12.51
CA ILE A 200 -13.62 -3.94 13.75
C ILE A 200 -13.11 -2.94 14.80
N PHE A 201 -12.26 -2.01 14.41
CA PHE A 201 -11.78 -0.94 15.27
C PHE A 201 -12.95 -0.08 15.77
N ASP A 202 -13.85 0.35 14.90
CA ASP A 202 -15.03 1.14 15.25
C ASP A 202 -15.95 0.38 16.22
N PHE A 203 -16.17 -0.92 16.00
CA PHE A 203 -17.03 -1.75 16.87
C PHE A 203 -16.43 -1.89 18.26
N ILE A 204 -15.12 -2.12 18.36
CA ILE A 204 -14.43 -2.19 19.66
C ILE A 204 -14.57 -0.87 20.41
N HIS A 205 -14.40 0.26 19.73
CA HIS A 205 -14.54 1.58 20.35
C HIS A 205 -15.98 1.88 20.78
N LYS A 206 -16.98 1.55 19.94
CA LYS A 206 -18.40 1.68 20.30
C LYS A 206 -18.75 0.85 21.53
N LEU A 207 -18.34 -0.42 21.56
CA LEU A 207 -18.61 -1.31 22.70
C LEU A 207 -17.84 -0.92 23.97
N LYS A 208 -16.64 -0.34 23.84
CA LYS A 208 -15.95 0.24 25.01
C LYS A 208 -16.65 1.46 25.57
N SER A 209 -17.28 2.26 24.70
CA SER A 209 -18.04 3.45 25.10
C SER A 209 -19.42 3.08 25.69
N ASP A 210 -20.12 2.15 25.07
CA ASP A 210 -21.42 1.63 25.53
C ASP A 210 -21.49 0.11 25.29
N PRO A 211 -21.19 -0.72 26.30
CA PRO A 211 -21.20 -2.18 26.15
C PRO A 211 -22.61 -2.79 25.99
N SER A 212 -23.65 -2.00 26.19
CA SER A 212 -25.06 -2.47 26.10
C SER A 212 -25.60 -2.38 24.66
N ARG A 213 -24.94 -1.61 23.77
CA ARG A 213 -25.45 -1.34 22.41
C ARG A 213 -24.36 -1.26 21.39
N LEU A 214 -24.50 -2.02 20.29
CA LEU A 214 -23.68 -1.88 19.11
C LEU A 214 -24.51 -1.35 17.94
N GLU A 215 -24.22 -0.15 17.48
CA GLU A 215 -24.82 0.39 16.27
C GLU A 215 -24.05 -0.11 15.04
N VAL A 216 -24.72 -0.89 14.20
CA VAL A 216 -24.21 -1.40 12.93
C VAL A 216 -24.79 -0.60 11.78
N LEU A 217 -23.95 -0.05 10.91
CA LEU A 217 -24.40 0.66 9.72
C LEU A 217 -24.84 -0.34 8.65
N GLY A 218 -25.94 -0.01 7.95
CA GLY A 218 -26.54 -0.87 6.94
C GLY A 218 -27.57 -1.85 7.54
N ASN A 219 -27.77 -2.98 6.84
CA ASN A 219 -28.80 -3.97 7.22
C ASN A 219 -28.24 -5.19 8.01
N GLY A 220 -26.95 -5.17 8.33
CA GLY A 220 -26.28 -6.24 9.07
C GLY A 220 -26.05 -7.54 8.29
N ARG A 221 -26.25 -7.52 6.96
CA ARG A 221 -26.07 -8.68 6.08
C ARG A 221 -24.81 -8.60 5.21
N GLN A 222 -24.00 -7.56 5.42
CA GLN A 222 -22.73 -7.44 4.67
C GLN A 222 -21.75 -8.51 5.16
N GLU A 223 -21.27 -9.28 4.21
CA GLU A 223 -20.20 -10.23 4.40
C GLU A 223 -18.93 -9.68 3.73
N LYS A 224 -17.80 -9.77 4.41
CA LYS A 224 -16.51 -9.27 3.92
C LYS A 224 -15.41 -10.25 4.30
N SER A 225 -14.54 -10.54 3.36
CA SER A 225 -13.30 -11.25 3.64
C SER A 225 -12.36 -10.37 4.46
N TYR A 226 -11.73 -10.95 5.47
CA TYR A 226 -10.72 -10.31 6.31
C TYR A 226 -9.43 -11.11 6.28
N MET A 227 -8.31 -10.40 6.14
CA MET A 227 -6.98 -10.99 6.18
C MET A 227 -6.17 -10.34 7.31
N GLU A 228 -5.43 -11.13 8.05
CA GLU A 228 -4.53 -10.63 9.08
C GLU A 228 -3.36 -9.88 8.43
N VAL A 229 -2.91 -8.80 9.06
CA VAL A 229 -1.90 -7.88 8.48
C VAL A 229 -0.55 -8.54 8.26
N GLU A 230 -0.15 -9.48 9.12
CA GLU A 230 1.10 -10.20 8.94
C GLU A 230 1.05 -11.13 7.74
N ASP A 231 -0.07 -11.83 7.52
CA ASP A 231 -0.30 -12.64 6.32
C ASP A 231 -0.34 -11.77 5.05
N CYS A 232 -0.93 -10.58 5.14
CA CYS A 232 -0.93 -9.61 4.05
C CYS A 232 0.50 -9.21 3.65
N VAL A 233 1.32 -8.84 4.63
CA VAL A 233 2.71 -8.42 4.39
C VAL A 233 3.56 -9.58 3.89
N ASP A 234 3.41 -10.76 4.48
CA ASP A 234 4.12 -11.97 4.04
C ASP A 234 3.70 -12.36 2.62
N GLY A 235 2.42 -12.20 2.26
CA GLY A 235 1.89 -12.38 0.91
C GLY A 235 2.52 -11.42 -0.10
N ILE A 236 2.62 -10.13 0.22
CA ILE A 236 3.32 -9.12 -0.62
C ILE A 236 4.74 -9.59 -0.93
N LEU A 237 5.52 -9.88 0.11
CA LEU A 237 6.92 -10.25 -0.03
C LEU A 237 7.10 -11.60 -0.74
N HIS A 238 6.21 -12.57 -0.48
CA HIS A 238 6.20 -13.85 -1.16
C HIS A 238 5.98 -13.72 -2.67
N VAL A 239 4.94 -12.98 -3.06
CA VAL A 239 4.61 -12.75 -4.47
C VAL A 239 5.75 -12.02 -5.18
N MET A 240 6.27 -10.94 -4.60
CA MET A 240 7.38 -10.20 -5.18
C MET A 240 8.65 -11.03 -5.36
N LYS A 241 8.85 -12.04 -4.51
CA LYS A 241 9.99 -12.97 -4.60
C LYS A 241 9.82 -14.01 -5.71
N HIS A 242 8.59 -14.41 -6.03
CA HIS A 242 8.32 -15.56 -6.90
C HIS A 242 7.74 -15.18 -8.27
N THR A 243 7.57 -13.88 -8.55
CA THR A 243 7.09 -13.38 -9.84
C THR A 243 8.03 -12.33 -10.40
N ASP A 244 8.23 -12.35 -11.72
CA ASP A 244 9.20 -11.51 -12.42
C ASP A 244 8.65 -10.83 -13.68
N GLU A 245 7.35 -10.97 -13.93
CA GLU A 245 6.72 -10.24 -15.03
C GLU A 245 6.87 -8.73 -14.85
N PRO A 246 6.91 -7.96 -15.95
CA PRO A 246 6.98 -6.49 -15.84
C PRO A 246 5.81 -5.88 -15.06
N LEU A 247 4.60 -6.42 -15.24
CA LEU A 247 3.40 -6.01 -14.53
C LEU A 247 2.72 -7.23 -13.92
N ASN A 248 2.60 -7.22 -12.61
CA ASN A 248 1.99 -8.29 -11.81
C ASN A 248 0.78 -7.73 -11.07
N LEU A 249 -0.37 -8.41 -11.14
CA LEU A 249 -1.61 -8.00 -10.49
C LEU A 249 -2.17 -9.16 -9.67
N PHE A 250 -2.46 -8.91 -8.40
CA PHE A 250 -2.98 -9.93 -7.48
C PHE A 250 -4.08 -9.37 -6.59
N ASN A 251 -5.10 -10.17 -6.36
CA ASN A 251 -5.98 -10.00 -5.22
C ASN A 251 -5.28 -10.52 -3.96
N LEU A 252 -5.32 -9.75 -2.89
CA LEU A 252 -4.74 -10.14 -1.62
C LEU A 252 -5.81 -10.11 -0.52
N GLY A 253 -6.28 -11.30 -0.15
CA GLY A 253 -7.36 -11.52 0.79
C GLY A 253 -7.48 -12.98 1.16
N SER A 254 -8.32 -13.31 2.14
CA SER A 254 -8.61 -14.70 2.48
C SER A 254 -9.78 -15.24 1.64
N HIS A 255 -9.85 -16.58 1.52
CA HIS A 255 -10.99 -17.27 0.91
C HIS A 255 -12.16 -17.44 1.88
N ASP A 256 -11.93 -17.22 3.18
CA ASP A 256 -12.95 -17.36 4.23
C ASP A 256 -13.71 -16.03 4.39
N ASN A 257 -15.04 -16.12 4.46
CA ASN A 257 -15.96 -14.99 4.70
C ASN A 257 -16.49 -15.02 6.12
#